data_b7704bd7efd67ebc06fdc7de41107ea3
#
_entry.id   b7704bd7efd67ebc06fdc7de41107ea3
#
_cell.length_a   1.000
_cell.length_b   1.000
_cell.length_c   1.000
_cell.angle_alpha   90.00
_cell.angle_beta   90.00
_cell.angle_gamma   90.00
#
_symmetry.space_group_name_H-M   'P 1'
#
loop_
_entity.id
_entity.type
_entity.pdbx_description
1 polymer ?
#
loop_
_entity_poly.entity_id
_entity_poly.type
_entity_poly.pdbx_seq_one_letter_code
_entity_poly.pdbx_strand_id
1 'polypeptide(L)'
;RTPSKTGVSLYVFDPAGTGQNGVRYWGHVATDVVEPYGFCFARRGAEVHAILVGHEGELRQFILTADAAGKPVARLVRTAEIGSISEGCAADTTGDALYINEENIGLWRYGLDPASGATRTLIQPIAKDILVADAEGLTTIADASGRYLIASSQGDSTFPVWRIDGGAPQYK
;
A
#
# COMPACT_ATOMS: atom_id res chain seq x y z
N ARG A 1 23.67 -5.09 8.46
CA ARG A 1 22.84 -3.94 8.03
C ARG A 1 23.15 -2.75 8.95
N THR A 2 23.49 -1.61 8.40
CA THR A 2 23.73 -0.39 9.19
C THR A 2 22.37 0.19 9.61
N PRO A 3 22.17 0.61 10.88
CA PRO A 3 20.91 1.19 11.37
C PRO A 3 20.41 2.40 10.56
N SER A 4 21.28 3.05 9.82
CA SER A 4 20.96 4.19 8.96
C SER A 4 20.18 3.83 7.68
N LYS A 5 19.83 2.55 7.46
CA LYS A 5 19.12 2.07 6.26
C LYS A 5 17.69 1.61 6.51
N THR A 6 17.19 1.71 7.72
CA THR A 6 15.78 1.41 8.02
C THR A 6 14.93 2.63 7.72
N GLY A 7 14.14 2.55 6.66
CA GLY A 7 13.24 3.64 6.30
C GLY A 7 13.01 3.75 4.80
N VAL A 8 12.33 4.83 4.42
CA VAL A 8 11.89 5.08 3.04
C VAL A 8 12.63 6.27 2.47
N SER A 9 13.25 6.10 1.30
CA SER A 9 13.81 7.20 0.52
C SER A 9 12.73 7.79 -0.37
N LEU A 10 12.53 9.09 -0.27
CA LEU A 10 11.51 9.84 -1.00
C LEU A 10 12.13 10.65 -2.14
N TYR A 11 11.44 10.64 -3.26
CA TYR A 11 11.79 11.38 -4.46
C TYR A 11 10.62 12.24 -4.92
N VAL A 12 10.91 13.40 -5.47
CA VAL A 12 9.93 14.24 -6.16
C VAL A 12 10.06 14.01 -7.65
N PHE A 13 8.93 13.75 -8.28
CA PHE A 13 8.83 13.67 -9.75
C PHE A 13 8.35 15.01 -10.30
N ASP A 14 9.12 15.58 -11.22
CA ASP A 14 8.77 16.76 -12.00
C ASP A 14 8.46 16.33 -13.44
N PRO A 15 7.19 16.33 -13.86
CA PRO A 15 6.82 15.90 -15.20
C PRO A 15 7.33 16.83 -16.32
N ALA A 16 7.73 18.07 -15.98
CA ALA A 16 8.36 19.01 -16.93
C ALA A 16 9.88 18.77 -17.06
N GLY A 17 10.47 18.01 -16.16
CA GLY A 17 11.88 17.63 -16.22
C GLY A 17 12.14 16.57 -17.30
N THR A 18 13.31 16.63 -17.94
CA THR A 18 13.72 15.64 -18.94
C THR A 18 14.88 14.78 -18.40
N GLY A 19 14.82 13.48 -18.71
CA GLY A 19 15.84 12.51 -18.29
C GLY A 19 15.97 12.43 -16.78
N GLN A 20 17.21 12.43 -16.27
CA GLN A 20 17.50 12.35 -14.83
C GLN A 20 17.02 13.58 -14.05
N ASN A 21 16.74 14.70 -14.70
CA ASN A 21 16.27 15.92 -14.07
C ASN A 21 14.79 15.87 -13.68
N GLY A 22 14.03 14.91 -14.18
CA GLY A 22 12.62 14.71 -13.83
C GLY A 22 12.40 14.03 -12.48
N VAL A 23 13.43 13.40 -11.88
CA VAL A 23 13.35 12.73 -10.58
C VAL A 23 14.48 13.23 -9.69
N ARG A 24 14.14 13.83 -8.56
CA ARG A 24 15.15 14.28 -7.60
C ARG A 24 14.89 13.73 -6.21
N TYR A 25 15.96 13.38 -5.53
CA TYR A 25 15.92 12.94 -4.15
C TYR A 25 15.37 14.07 -3.26
N TRP A 26 14.34 13.76 -2.48
CA TRP A 26 13.75 14.70 -1.55
C TRP A 26 14.30 14.52 -0.14
N GLY A 27 14.43 13.28 0.31
CA GLY A 27 14.97 12.96 1.62
C GLY A 27 14.68 11.54 2.05
N HIS A 28 14.99 11.26 3.31
CA HIS A 28 14.81 9.96 3.94
C HIS A 28 13.93 10.12 5.19
N VAL A 29 13.01 9.19 5.38
CA VAL A 29 12.15 9.09 6.54
C VAL A 29 12.45 7.76 7.24
N ALA A 30 12.85 7.84 8.51
CA ALA A 30 13.10 6.66 9.33
C ALA A 30 11.78 5.96 9.71
N THR A 31 11.83 4.65 9.84
CA THR A 31 10.74 3.80 10.35
C THR A 31 11.29 2.80 11.35
N ASP A 32 10.40 2.28 12.20
CA ASP A 32 10.67 1.16 13.12
C ASP A 32 10.52 -0.21 12.46
N VAL A 33 9.99 -0.27 11.23
CA VAL A 33 9.88 -1.53 10.48
C VAL A 33 11.27 -2.00 10.09
N VAL A 34 11.61 -3.18 10.54
CA VAL A 34 12.96 -3.76 10.38
C VAL A 34 13.22 -4.14 8.93
N GLU A 35 12.23 -4.72 8.28
CA GLU A 35 12.28 -5.16 6.88
C GLU A 35 11.07 -4.62 6.13
N PRO A 36 11.15 -3.37 5.61
CA PRO A 36 10.10 -2.83 4.73
C PRO A 36 9.94 -3.71 3.50
N TYR A 37 8.74 -4.20 3.27
CA TYR A 37 8.44 -5.16 2.23
C TYR A 37 7.44 -4.62 1.21
N GLY A 38 6.33 -4.04 1.68
CA GLY A 38 5.32 -3.39 0.86
C GLY A 38 5.21 -1.89 1.12
N PHE A 39 4.80 -1.14 0.09
CA PHE A 39 4.65 0.31 0.20
C PHE A 39 3.58 0.83 -0.75
N CYS A 40 2.72 1.71 -0.25
CA CYS A 40 1.81 2.48 -1.09
C CYS A 40 1.57 3.90 -0.59
N PHE A 41 1.11 4.76 -1.50
CA PHE A 41 0.63 6.10 -1.17
C PHE A 41 -0.89 6.16 -1.20
N ALA A 42 -1.42 7.07 -0.39
CA ALA A 42 -2.81 7.47 -0.45
C ALA A 42 -2.93 8.99 -0.31
N ARG A 43 -3.95 9.56 -0.91
CA ARG A 43 -4.35 10.94 -0.64
C ARG A 43 -5.69 10.91 0.11
N ARG A 44 -5.76 11.61 1.24
CA ARG A 44 -6.98 11.75 2.03
C ARG A 44 -7.21 13.24 2.31
N GLY A 45 -8.11 13.85 1.58
CA GLY A 45 -8.22 15.30 1.55
C GLY A 45 -6.94 15.95 1.06
N ALA A 46 -6.38 16.86 1.83
CA ALA A 46 -5.11 17.53 1.56
C ALA A 46 -3.88 16.72 2.01
N GLU A 47 -4.07 15.68 2.80
CA GLU A 47 -2.98 14.89 3.38
C GLU A 47 -2.47 13.83 2.40
N VAL A 48 -1.16 13.65 2.37
CA VAL A 48 -0.48 12.55 1.69
C VAL A 48 -0.08 11.52 2.73
N HIS A 49 -0.63 10.34 2.63
CA HIS A 49 -0.30 9.22 3.49
C HIS A 49 0.70 8.30 2.79
N ALA A 50 1.71 7.87 3.53
CA ALA A 50 2.60 6.76 3.17
C ALA A 50 2.25 5.57 4.04
N ILE A 51 1.97 4.44 3.42
CA ILE A 51 1.65 3.20 4.10
C ILE A 51 2.81 2.23 3.84
N LEU A 52 3.35 1.70 4.92
CA LEU A 52 4.46 0.77 4.91
C LEU A 52 4.01 -0.54 5.52
N VAL A 53 4.28 -1.62 4.83
CA VAL A 53 4.03 -2.99 5.26
C VAL A 53 5.38 -3.67 5.46
N GLY A 54 5.57 -4.28 6.62
CA GLY A 54 6.78 -5.03 6.95
C GLY A 54 6.66 -6.51 6.62
N HIS A 55 7.80 -7.15 6.43
CA HIS A 55 7.90 -8.58 6.14
C HIS A 55 7.22 -9.46 7.22
N GLU A 56 7.30 -9.07 8.48
CA GLU A 56 6.66 -9.80 9.58
C GLU A 56 5.19 -9.41 9.81
N GLY A 57 4.61 -8.62 8.90
CA GLY A 57 3.21 -8.19 8.95
C GLY A 57 2.98 -6.88 9.70
N GLU A 58 4.01 -6.07 9.91
CA GLU A 58 3.82 -4.75 10.51
C GLU A 58 3.11 -3.81 9.53
N LEU A 59 2.15 -3.04 10.01
CA LEU A 59 1.50 -1.96 9.28
C LEU A 59 1.80 -0.62 9.95
N ARG A 60 2.41 0.29 9.21
CA ARG A 60 2.66 1.67 9.64
C ARG A 60 2.11 2.64 8.61
N GLN A 61 1.33 3.61 9.08
CA GLN A 61 0.79 4.67 8.23
C GLN A 61 1.28 6.02 8.74
N PHE A 62 1.86 6.79 7.84
CA PHE A 62 2.43 8.10 8.12
C PHE A 62 1.70 9.18 7.32
N ILE A 63 1.60 10.38 7.87
CA ILE A 63 1.31 11.58 7.09
C ILE A 63 2.64 12.23 6.72
N LEU A 64 2.82 12.48 5.43
CA LEU A 64 4.00 13.15 4.89
C LEU A 64 3.75 14.65 4.75
N THR A 65 4.70 15.42 5.24
CA THR A 65 4.72 16.88 5.11
C THR A 65 6.16 17.35 4.76
N ALA A 66 6.32 18.63 4.55
CA ALA A 66 7.63 19.26 4.49
C ALA A 66 7.84 20.17 5.71
N ASP A 67 9.04 20.21 6.23
CA ASP A 67 9.44 21.19 7.24
C ASP A 67 9.68 22.58 6.62
N ALA A 68 10.04 23.55 7.45
CA ALA A 68 10.34 24.93 7.00
C ALA A 68 11.52 25.00 6.01
N ALA A 69 12.40 24.00 5.99
CA ALA A 69 13.50 23.89 5.03
C ALA A 69 13.13 23.08 3.78
N GLY A 70 11.87 22.67 3.66
CA GLY A 70 11.36 21.86 2.55
C GLY A 70 11.79 20.39 2.58
N LYS A 71 12.30 19.89 3.71
CA LYS A 71 12.68 18.46 3.86
C LYS A 71 11.47 17.62 4.27
N PRO A 72 11.42 16.34 3.86
CA PRO A 72 10.32 15.47 4.23
C PRO A 72 10.29 15.19 5.72
N VAL A 73 9.09 15.27 6.29
CA VAL A 73 8.75 14.84 7.64
C VAL A 73 7.63 13.83 7.57
N ALA A 74 7.77 12.72 8.26
CA ALA A 74 6.71 11.74 8.41
C ALA A 74 6.23 11.71 9.85
N ARG A 75 4.93 11.86 10.03
CA ARG A 75 4.26 11.70 11.32
C ARG A 75 3.52 10.38 11.34
N LEU A 76 3.93 9.45 12.20
CA LEU A 76 3.24 8.19 12.40
C LEU A 76 1.83 8.45 12.95
N VAL A 77 0.81 7.90 12.29
CA VAL A 77 -0.61 8.09 12.63
C VAL A 77 -1.35 6.78 12.85
N ARG A 78 -0.77 5.65 12.44
CA ARG A 78 -1.33 4.32 12.67
C ARG A 78 -0.23 3.28 12.82
N THR A 79 -0.40 2.44 13.82
CA THR A 79 0.36 1.21 14.03
C THR A 79 -0.64 0.07 14.14
N ALA A 80 -0.46 -0.98 13.36
CA ALA A 80 -1.25 -2.20 13.42
C ALA A 80 -0.40 -3.39 12.99
N GLU A 81 -0.92 -4.59 13.25
CA GLU A 81 -0.33 -5.84 12.81
C GLU A 81 -1.29 -6.54 11.85
N ILE A 82 -0.75 -7.01 10.73
CA ILE A 82 -1.47 -7.81 9.74
C ILE A 82 -1.50 -9.26 10.20
N GLY A 83 -0.36 -9.76 10.65
CA GLY A 83 -0.27 -11.09 11.26
C GLY A 83 0.85 -11.96 10.72
N SER A 84 1.11 -11.89 9.41
CA SER A 84 2.20 -12.63 8.76
C SER A 84 2.72 -11.87 7.55
N ILE A 85 3.61 -12.50 6.80
CA ILE A 85 4.26 -11.91 5.63
C ILE A 85 3.24 -11.29 4.68
N SER A 86 3.46 -10.04 4.34
CA SER A 86 2.55 -9.21 3.56
C SER A 86 3.33 -8.23 2.70
N GLU A 87 2.99 -8.12 1.42
CA GLU A 87 3.69 -7.24 0.49
C GLU A 87 2.74 -6.24 -0.19
N GLY A 88 1.72 -6.74 -0.87
CA GLY A 88 0.81 -5.93 -1.66
C GLY A 88 0.06 -4.89 -0.84
N CYS A 89 0.13 -3.65 -1.26
CA CYS A 89 -0.58 -2.53 -0.65
C CYS A 89 -1.15 -1.61 -1.73
N ALA A 90 -2.44 -1.30 -1.66
CA ALA A 90 -3.09 -0.33 -2.54
C ALA A 90 -4.20 0.43 -1.80
N ALA A 91 -4.35 1.72 -2.12
CA ALA A 91 -5.38 2.56 -1.53
C ALA A 91 -6.44 2.97 -2.55
N ASP A 92 -7.71 2.84 -2.17
CA ASP A 92 -8.84 3.46 -2.85
C ASP A 92 -9.27 4.70 -2.04
N THR A 93 -8.79 5.86 -2.45
CA THR A 93 -9.08 7.12 -1.75
C THR A 93 -10.54 7.54 -1.87
N THR A 94 -11.24 7.15 -2.92
CA THR A 94 -12.66 7.44 -3.12
C THR A 94 -13.53 6.60 -2.19
N GLY A 95 -13.17 5.32 -2.00
CA GLY A 95 -13.87 4.40 -1.11
C GLY A 95 -13.36 4.40 0.32
N ASP A 96 -12.44 5.30 0.68
CA ASP A 96 -11.76 5.35 1.99
C ASP A 96 -11.28 3.97 2.45
N ALA A 97 -10.61 3.25 1.56
CA ALA A 97 -10.17 1.88 1.78
C ALA A 97 -8.67 1.69 1.50
N LEU A 98 -8.07 0.83 2.31
CA LEU A 98 -6.72 0.31 2.14
C LEU A 98 -6.81 -1.19 1.96
N TYR A 99 -6.20 -1.71 0.92
CA TYR A 99 -6.12 -3.13 0.61
C TYR A 99 -4.71 -3.63 0.84
N ILE A 100 -4.59 -4.81 1.44
CA ILE A 100 -3.31 -5.46 1.73
C ILE A 100 -3.44 -6.95 1.43
N ASN A 101 -2.47 -7.50 0.70
CA ASN A 101 -2.29 -8.93 0.57
C ASN A 101 -1.42 -9.47 1.71
N GLU A 102 -1.96 -10.42 2.45
CA GLU A 102 -1.24 -11.30 3.36
C GLU A 102 -0.99 -12.60 2.59
N GLU A 103 0.26 -12.87 2.21
CA GLU A 103 0.64 -13.76 1.10
C GLU A 103 -0.04 -15.14 1.10
N ASN A 104 -0.09 -15.78 2.27
CA ASN A 104 -0.64 -17.13 2.43
C ASN A 104 -2.04 -17.16 3.06
N ILE A 105 -2.65 -16.01 3.31
CA ILE A 105 -3.95 -15.88 3.94
C ILE A 105 -4.99 -15.30 2.97
N GLY A 106 -4.65 -14.17 2.30
CA GLY A 106 -5.54 -13.55 1.33
C GLY A 106 -5.55 -12.03 1.33
N LEU A 107 -6.53 -11.49 0.66
CA LEU A 107 -6.73 -10.07 0.43
C LEU A 107 -7.61 -9.46 1.53
N TRP A 108 -7.06 -8.50 2.23
CA TRP A 108 -7.72 -7.76 3.30
C TRP A 108 -8.13 -6.36 2.86
N ARG A 109 -9.27 -5.89 3.41
CA ARG A 109 -9.70 -4.50 3.33
C ARG A 109 -9.69 -3.89 4.73
N TYR A 110 -8.99 -2.76 4.85
CA TYR A 110 -9.00 -1.87 6.02
C TYR A 110 -9.69 -0.56 5.67
N GLY A 111 -10.14 0.21 6.65
CA GLY A 111 -10.40 1.64 6.45
C GLY A 111 -9.09 2.38 6.18
N LEU A 112 -9.10 3.37 5.29
CA LEU A 112 -7.94 4.22 5.03
C LEU A 112 -7.71 5.24 6.16
N ASP A 113 -8.79 5.63 6.87
CA ASP A 113 -8.69 6.46 8.07
C ASP A 113 -7.81 5.77 9.12
N PRO A 114 -6.74 6.44 9.61
CA PRO A 114 -5.90 5.89 10.69
C PRO A 114 -6.69 5.48 11.94
N ALA A 115 -7.81 6.17 12.22
CA ALA A 115 -8.66 5.86 13.38
C ALA A 115 -9.34 4.48 13.29
N SER A 116 -9.39 3.85 12.11
CA SER A 116 -9.91 2.48 11.96
C SER A 116 -9.01 1.42 12.63
N GLY A 117 -7.79 1.78 13.00
CA GLY A 117 -6.86 0.91 13.73
C GLY A 117 -6.55 -0.38 12.97
N ALA A 118 -6.69 -1.53 13.63
CA ALA A 118 -6.47 -2.86 13.05
C ALA A 118 -7.76 -3.49 12.48
N THR A 119 -8.90 -2.79 12.50
CA THR A 119 -10.16 -3.31 11.99
C THR A 119 -10.08 -3.61 10.50
N ARG A 120 -10.36 -4.85 10.12
CA ARG A 120 -10.26 -5.32 8.75
C ARG A 120 -11.32 -6.35 8.39
N THR A 121 -11.54 -6.53 7.10
CA THR A 121 -12.42 -7.55 6.54
C THR A 121 -11.66 -8.36 5.50
N LEU A 122 -11.73 -9.68 5.57
CA LEU A 122 -11.18 -10.56 4.53
C LEU A 122 -12.09 -10.49 3.30
N ILE A 123 -11.54 -9.97 2.20
CA ILE A 123 -12.25 -9.84 0.91
C ILE A 123 -12.19 -11.15 0.16
N GLN A 124 -11.00 -11.73 0.08
CA GLN A 124 -10.73 -12.96 -0.64
C GLN A 124 -9.69 -13.78 0.12
N PRO A 125 -10.04 -14.95 0.63
CA PRO A 125 -9.04 -15.90 1.14
C PRO A 125 -8.23 -16.48 -0.02
N ILE A 126 -7.05 -17.00 0.29
CA ILE A 126 -6.30 -17.85 -0.65
C ILE A 126 -7.21 -19.00 -1.08
N ALA A 127 -7.35 -19.17 -2.38
CA ALA A 127 -8.21 -20.19 -2.98
C ALA A 127 -7.68 -20.58 -4.35
N LYS A 128 -7.63 -21.87 -4.61
CA LYS A 128 -7.04 -22.48 -5.81
C LYS A 128 -7.49 -21.87 -7.15
N ASP A 129 -8.71 -21.37 -7.20
CA ASP A 129 -9.30 -20.93 -8.46
C ASP A 129 -9.44 -19.39 -8.58
N ILE A 130 -9.04 -18.62 -7.55
CA ILE A 130 -9.19 -17.17 -7.53
C ILE A 130 -7.88 -16.47 -7.18
N LEU A 131 -7.38 -16.65 -5.97
CA LEU A 131 -6.15 -16.02 -5.48
C LEU A 131 -5.26 -17.13 -4.91
N VAL A 132 -4.22 -17.47 -5.65
CA VAL A 132 -3.29 -18.54 -5.27
C VAL A 132 -2.06 -17.93 -4.60
N ALA A 133 -1.61 -18.53 -3.52
CA ALA A 133 -0.40 -18.09 -2.84
C ALA A 133 0.83 -18.20 -3.79
N ASP A 134 1.71 -17.24 -3.79
CA ASP A 134 1.73 -16.05 -2.92
C ASP A 134 0.83 -14.94 -3.48
N ALA A 135 0.06 -14.31 -2.59
CA ALA A 135 -0.70 -13.12 -2.96
C ALA A 135 0.18 -11.89 -2.75
N GLU A 136 0.61 -11.26 -3.83
CA GLU A 136 1.61 -10.19 -3.78
C GLU A 136 1.06 -8.82 -4.19
N GLY A 137 1.68 -8.17 -5.18
CA GLY A 137 1.39 -6.80 -5.57
C GLY A 137 -0.09 -6.47 -5.74
N LEU A 138 -0.47 -5.26 -5.37
CA LEU A 138 -1.82 -4.72 -5.51
C LEU A 138 -1.80 -3.39 -6.25
N THR A 139 -2.85 -3.14 -7.03
CA THR A 139 -3.14 -1.80 -7.56
C THR A 139 -4.63 -1.55 -7.66
N THR A 140 -5.01 -0.29 -7.61
CA THR A 140 -6.38 0.15 -7.89
C THR A 140 -6.44 0.91 -9.20
N ILE A 141 -7.53 0.73 -9.94
CA ILE A 141 -7.84 1.50 -11.14
C ILE A 141 -9.27 1.99 -11.07
N ALA A 142 -9.52 3.18 -11.60
CA ALA A 142 -10.85 3.76 -11.69
C ALA A 142 -11.07 4.35 -13.08
N ASP A 143 -12.22 4.07 -13.65
CA ASP A 143 -12.67 4.63 -14.93
C ASP A 143 -14.19 4.89 -14.93
N ALA A 144 -14.77 5.20 -16.09
CA ALA A 144 -16.21 5.45 -16.23
C ALA A 144 -17.08 4.21 -15.91
N SER A 145 -16.52 3.00 -15.95
CA SER A 145 -17.24 1.74 -15.67
C SER A 145 -17.25 1.38 -14.20
N GLY A 146 -16.32 1.91 -13.40
CA GLY A 146 -16.24 1.63 -11.97
C GLY A 146 -14.84 1.72 -11.40
N ARG A 147 -14.70 1.20 -10.18
CA ARG A 147 -13.42 1.09 -9.48
C ARG A 147 -13.06 -0.37 -9.28
N TYR A 148 -11.83 -0.70 -9.55
CA TYR A 148 -11.33 -2.07 -9.54
C TYR A 148 -10.06 -2.19 -8.72
N LEU A 149 -9.87 -3.35 -8.12
CA LEU A 149 -8.66 -3.78 -7.46
C LEU A 149 -8.09 -4.96 -8.24
N ILE A 150 -6.80 -4.93 -8.51
CA ILE A 150 -6.08 -5.99 -9.20
C ILE A 150 -4.99 -6.50 -8.26
N ALA A 151 -4.91 -7.80 -8.09
CA ALA A 151 -3.88 -8.46 -7.31
C ALA A 151 -2.98 -9.35 -8.19
N SER A 152 -1.74 -9.51 -7.78
CA SER A 152 -0.87 -10.56 -8.30
C SER A 152 -1.12 -11.86 -7.54
N SER A 153 -1.58 -12.88 -8.25
CA SER A 153 -1.68 -14.27 -7.80
C SER A 153 -0.45 -15.00 -8.33
N GLN A 154 0.66 -14.93 -7.59
CA GLN A 154 1.96 -15.39 -8.09
C GLN A 154 1.98 -16.89 -8.29
N GLY A 155 1.33 -17.65 -7.42
CA GLY A 155 1.35 -19.12 -7.45
C GLY A 155 0.76 -19.75 -8.72
N ASP A 156 -0.06 -19.00 -9.49
CA ASP A 156 -0.60 -19.45 -10.77
C ASP A 156 -0.39 -18.45 -11.92
N SER A 157 0.40 -17.39 -11.68
CA SER A 157 0.75 -16.36 -12.67
C SER A 157 -0.46 -15.67 -13.27
N THR A 158 -1.49 -15.39 -12.46
CA THR A 158 -2.72 -14.70 -12.87
C THR A 158 -2.90 -13.37 -12.12
N PHE A 159 -3.87 -12.57 -12.59
CA PHE A 159 -4.21 -11.27 -12.01
C PHE A 159 -5.72 -11.17 -11.80
N PRO A 160 -6.24 -11.70 -10.68
CA PRO A 160 -7.65 -11.56 -10.35
C PRO A 160 -8.03 -10.08 -10.14
N VAL A 161 -9.23 -9.74 -10.61
CA VAL A 161 -9.77 -8.38 -10.59
C VAL A 161 -11.09 -8.36 -9.83
N TRP A 162 -11.20 -7.47 -8.85
CA TRP A 162 -12.44 -7.24 -8.09
C TRP A 162 -12.99 -5.85 -8.38
N ARG A 163 -14.29 -5.77 -8.50
CA ARG A 163 -14.98 -4.49 -8.48
C ARG A 163 -15.15 -4.04 -7.03
N ILE A 164 -14.58 -2.89 -6.66
CA ILE A 164 -14.52 -2.41 -5.27
C ILE A 164 -15.59 -1.37 -4.90
N ASP A 165 -16.41 -0.96 -5.84
CA ASP A 165 -17.62 -0.17 -5.62
C ASP A 165 -18.90 -1.04 -5.50
N GLY A 166 -18.72 -2.32 -5.29
CA GLY A 166 -19.74 -3.35 -4.99
C GLY A 166 -19.61 -4.56 -5.91
N GLY A 167 -19.41 -5.74 -5.34
CA GLY A 167 -19.47 -6.98 -6.09
C GLY A 167 -18.38 -8.02 -5.78
N ALA A 168 -18.63 -9.22 -6.29
CA ALA A 168 -17.71 -10.35 -6.26
C ALA A 168 -16.54 -10.15 -7.26
N PRO A 169 -15.51 -11.00 -7.19
CA PRO A 169 -14.44 -11.03 -8.20
C PRO A 169 -15.03 -11.08 -9.60
N GLN A 170 -14.52 -10.26 -10.50
CA GLN A 170 -15.10 -10.12 -11.83
C GLN A 170 -14.36 -10.96 -12.87
N TYR A 171 -13.03 -11.12 -12.71
CA TYR A 171 -12.17 -11.77 -13.70
C TYR A 171 -10.93 -12.38 -13.04
N LYS A 172 -10.42 -13.38 -13.70
CA LYS A 172 -9.13 -14.00 -13.40
C LYS A 172 -8.30 -14.16 -14.67
#